data_1568055d6425f0f2a7615e766b0ce3e5
#
_entry.id   1568055d6425f0f2a7615e766b0ce3e5
#
_cell.length_a   1.000
_cell.length_b   1.000
_cell.length_c   1.000
_cell.angle_alpha   90.00
_cell.angle_beta   90.00
_cell.angle_gamma   90.00
#
_symmetry.space_group_name_H-M   'P 1'
#
loop_
_entity.id
_entity.type
_entity.pdbx_description
1 polymer ?
#
loop_
_entity_poly.entity_id
_entity_poly.type
_entity_poly.pdbx_seq_one_letter_code
_entity_poly.pdbx_strand_id
1 'polypeptide(L)'
;AAVGFRVKVHMSADAKQWKKDLLRSKGVVVVEYDDDYSKAVAEGRRLSAQDPRSYFVDDENSKDLFLGYAVAASRLAKQLAEHRITVDEDHPLFVYLPAGVGGAPGGVAYGLKRIFRDDVHCFFAEPTHCPSVLLGMATERYGNVSVRDFDIDGITEADGLACASPSGFVTRMDRNIVSGDFTVDDARLYEFMCMLNDTEDIRIEPSSCAAFLGPLQIAKTPAGYNYLNAQGITGERLQNATHICWATGGALVPEDVWEEWFKEYRLPR
;
A
#
# COMPACT_ATOMS: atom_id res chain seq x y z
N ALA A 1 18.54 7.19 12.43
CA ALA A 1 19.03 8.35 13.19
C ALA A 1 18.69 8.23 14.67
N ALA A 2 17.42 8.10 15.08
CA ALA A 2 17.00 8.12 16.48
C ALA A 2 17.69 7.07 17.39
N VAL A 3 18.11 5.94 16.84
CA VAL A 3 18.82 4.86 17.56
C VAL A 3 20.35 4.87 17.34
N GLY A 4 20.90 6.00 16.87
CA GLY A 4 22.35 6.20 16.72
C GLY A 4 22.95 5.77 15.37
N PHE A 5 22.17 5.23 14.43
CA PHE A 5 22.67 4.94 13.08
C PHE A 5 22.86 6.22 12.25
N ARG A 6 23.88 6.23 11.39
CA ARG A 6 23.98 7.20 10.29
C ARG A 6 23.01 6.74 9.19
N VAL A 7 22.05 7.58 8.86
CA VAL A 7 20.99 7.24 7.91
C VAL A 7 21.11 8.13 6.67
N LYS A 8 21.04 7.50 5.48
CA LYS A 8 20.85 8.17 4.20
C LYS A 8 19.54 7.67 3.60
N VAL A 9 18.73 8.59 3.07
CA VAL A 9 17.51 8.26 2.33
C VAL A 9 17.70 8.78 0.91
N HIS A 10 17.54 7.89 -0.05
CA HIS A 10 17.59 8.18 -1.47
C HIS A 10 16.15 8.40 -1.94
N MET A 11 15.87 9.55 -2.53
CA MET A 11 14.51 9.97 -2.92
C MET A 11 14.50 10.56 -4.32
N SER A 12 13.36 10.51 -4.98
CA SER A 12 13.12 11.30 -6.18
C SER A 12 13.02 12.79 -5.83
N ALA A 13 13.45 13.67 -6.75
CA ALA A 13 13.43 15.11 -6.57
C ALA A 13 11.99 15.67 -6.47
N ASP A 14 11.02 15.01 -7.08
CA ASP A 14 9.58 15.37 -7.04
C ASP A 14 8.83 14.87 -5.80
N ALA A 15 9.50 14.11 -4.90
CA ALA A 15 8.91 13.76 -3.60
C ALA A 15 8.53 15.03 -2.81
N LYS A 16 7.39 14.96 -2.11
CA LYS A 16 6.82 16.10 -1.37
C LYS A 16 7.87 16.75 -0.45
N GLN A 17 8.02 18.08 -0.53
CA GLN A 17 9.09 18.82 0.17
C GLN A 17 9.03 18.61 1.69
N TRP A 18 7.84 18.61 2.29
CA TRP A 18 7.69 18.41 3.73
C TRP A 18 8.25 17.06 4.21
N LYS A 19 8.17 15.99 3.40
CA LYS A 19 8.77 14.69 3.73
C LYS A 19 10.29 14.77 3.80
N LYS A 20 10.91 15.48 2.85
CA LYS A 20 12.36 15.72 2.82
C LYS A 20 12.81 16.53 4.05
N ASP A 21 12.07 17.57 4.39
CA ASP A 21 12.38 18.45 5.51
C ASP A 21 12.20 17.74 6.86
N LEU A 22 11.18 16.90 6.99
CA LEU A 22 11.00 16.04 8.14
C LEU A 22 12.18 15.08 8.34
N LEU A 23 12.65 14.43 7.28
CA LEU A 23 13.82 13.55 7.35
C LEU A 23 15.07 14.31 7.76
N ARG A 24 15.32 15.47 7.15
CA ARG A 24 16.47 16.34 7.50
C ARG A 24 16.41 16.79 8.95
N SER A 25 15.23 17.14 9.47
CA SER A 25 15.02 17.54 10.87
C SER A 25 15.36 16.42 11.87
N LYS A 26 15.32 15.15 11.43
CA LYS A 26 15.72 13.97 12.21
C LYS A 26 17.22 13.62 12.07
N GLY A 27 18.01 14.45 11.41
CA GLY A 27 19.44 14.21 11.17
C GLY A 27 19.72 13.17 10.08
N VAL A 28 18.76 12.97 9.16
CA VAL A 28 18.91 12.08 8.01
C VAL A 28 19.55 12.85 6.85
N VAL A 29 20.48 12.22 6.13
CA VAL A 29 21.01 12.75 4.88
C VAL A 29 20.04 12.35 3.76
N VAL A 30 19.39 13.33 3.15
CA VAL A 30 18.50 13.13 1.99
C VAL A 30 19.30 13.36 0.73
N VAL A 31 19.36 12.33 -0.13
CA VAL A 31 19.99 12.37 -1.46
C VAL A 31 18.89 12.37 -2.50
N GLU A 32 18.81 13.43 -3.30
CA GLU A 32 17.76 13.62 -4.30
C GLU A 32 18.27 13.29 -5.70
N TYR A 33 17.38 12.73 -6.53
CA TYR A 33 17.66 12.34 -7.91
C TYR A 33 16.64 12.98 -8.83
N ASP A 34 17.12 13.60 -9.94
CA ASP A 34 16.29 14.19 -10.99
C ASP A 34 15.66 13.12 -11.91
N ASP A 35 15.24 12.03 -11.33
CA ASP A 35 14.68 10.88 -12.02
C ASP A 35 13.70 10.13 -11.08
N ASP A 36 13.06 9.10 -11.60
CA ASP A 36 12.07 8.36 -10.84
C ASP A 36 12.66 7.60 -9.62
N TYR A 37 11.75 7.08 -8.81
CA TYR A 37 12.07 6.26 -7.64
C TYR A 37 13.02 5.10 -7.94
N SER A 38 12.88 4.43 -9.09
CA SER A 38 13.70 3.26 -9.46
C SER A 38 15.19 3.59 -9.53
N LYS A 39 15.53 4.80 -10.01
CA LYS A 39 16.93 5.27 -10.04
C LYS A 39 17.48 5.53 -8.64
N ALA A 40 16.67 6.14 -7.77
CA ALA A 40 17.06 6.37 -6.37
C ALA A 40 17.37 5.04 -5.67
N VAL A 41 16.54 4.02 -5.86
CA VAL A 41 16.74 2.66 -5.31
C VAL A 41 18.00 2.01 -5.88
N ALA A 42 18.19 2.03 -7.20
CA ALA A 42 19.34 1.41 -7.86
C ALA A 42 20.66 2.04 -7.38
N GLU A 43 20.72 3.36 -7.27
CA GLU A 43 21.93 4.07 -6.84
C GLU A 43 22.17 3.89 -5.33
N GLY A 44 21.12 3.90 -4.50
CA GLY A 44 21.23 3.60 -3.07
C GLY A 44 21.79 2.20 -2.82
N ARG A 45 21.29 1.20 -3.55
CA ARG A 45 21.79 -0.18 -3.50
C ARG A 45 23.25 -0.27 -3.93
N ARG A 46 23.62 0.37 -5.04
CA ARG A 46 24.99 0.40 -5.55
C ARG A 46 25.97 1.02 -4.56
N LEU A 47 25.62 2.17 -3.98
CA LEU A 47 26.46 2.86 -3.01
C LEU A 47 26.61 2.08 -1.71
N SER A 48 25.54 1.47 -1.24
CA SER A 48 25.57 0.63 -0.03
C SER A 48 26.46 -0.60 -0.22
N ALA A 49 26.43 -1.24 -1.38
CA ALA A 49 27.26 -2.40 -1.69
C ALA A 49 28.76 -2.10 -1.70
N GLN A 50 29.16 -0.82 -1.84
CA GLN A 50 30.55 -0.39 -1.81
C GLN A 50 31.10 -0.08 -0.39
N ASP A 51 30.25 0.03 0.63
CA ASP A 51 30.65 0.25 2.01
C ASP A 51 30.26 -0.96 2.89
N PRO A 52 31.21 -1.78 3.37
CA PRO A 52 30.91 -2.96 4.18
C PRO A 52 30.25 -2.64 5.54
N ARG A 53 30.19 -1.37 5.93
CA ARG A 53 29.49 -0.90 7.13
C ARG A 53 28.10 -0.39 6.83
N SER A 54 27.66 -0.45 5.56
CA SER A 54 26.35 -0.02 5.11
C SER A 54 25.41 -1.22 4.99
N TYR A 55 24.15 -1.03 5.38
CA TYR A 55 23.05 -1.94 5.10
C TYR A 55 22.00 -1.20 4.29
N PHE A 56 21.66 -1.73 3.13
CA PHE A 56 20.61 -1.19 2.29
C PHE A 56 19.27 -1.83 2.67
N VAL A 57 18.35 -1.02 3.18
CA VAL A 57 16.97 -1.47 3.42
C VAL A 57 16.25 -1.43 2.07
N ASP A 58 16.24 -2.57 1.40
CA ASP A 58 15.75 -2.74 0.03
C ASP A 58 14.27 -3.14 0.06
N ASP A 59 13.39 -2.20 -0.23
CA ASP A 59 11.93 -2.43 -0.23
C ASP A 59 11.43 -3.27 -1.42
N GLU A 60 12.26 -3.43 -2.45
CA GLU A 60 11.96 -4.32 -3.57
C GLU A 60 12.32 -5.79 -3.30
N ASN A 61 13.45 -6.06 -2.60
CA ASN A 61 14.03 -7.41 -2.55
C ASN A 61 14.33 -7.92 -1.13
N SER A 62 14.16 -7.12 -0.08
CA SER A 62 14.48 -7.54 1.28
C SER A 62 13.43 -8.51 1.83
N LYS A 63 13.84 -9.77 2.01
CA LYS A 63 13.02 -10.79 2.69
C LYS A 63 12.77 -10.44 4.14
N ASP A 64 13.76 -9.84 4.81
CA ASP A 64 13.64 -9.45 6.22
C ASP A 64 12.60 -8.34 6.39
N LEU A 65 12.59 -7.36 5.47
CA LEU A 65 11.59 -6.30 5.46
C LEU A 65 10.18 -6.87 5.20
N PHE A 66 10.05 -7.74 4.20
CA PHE A 66 8.79 -8.44 3.89
C PHE A 66 8.26 -9.23 5.10
N LEU A 67 9.12 -10.02 5.76
CA LEU A 67 8.74 -10.75 6.97
C LEU A 67 8.44 -9.82 8.15
N GLY A 68 9.11 -8.68 8.22
CA GLY A 68 8.80 -7.63 9.20
C GLY A 68 7.36 -7.11 9.06
N TYR A 69 6.89 -6.91 7.83
CA TYR A 69 5.49 -6.54 7.56
C TYR A 69 4.52 -7.67 7.91
N ALA A 70 4.89 -8.94 7.73
CA ALA A 70 4.04 -10.08 8.09
C ALA A 70 3.67 -10.12 9.58
N VAL A 71 4.48 -9.52 10.46
CA VAL A 71 4.19 -9.40 11.90
C VAL A 71 2.89 -8.63 12.17
N ALA A 72 2.50 -7.72 11.28
CA ALA A 72 1.25 -6.96 11.40
C ALA A 72 0.02 -7.86 11.44
N ALA A 73 0.07 -9.02 10.77
CA ALA A 73 -1.01 -10.00 10.79
C ALA A 73 -1.27 -10.58 12.20
N SER A 74 -0.20 -10.86 12.96
CA SER A 74 -0.34 -11.33 14.35
C SER A 74 -0.95 -10.26 15.25
N ARG A 75 -0.63 -8.99 15.00
CA ARG A 75 -1.21 -7.86 15.74
C ARG A 75 -2.70 -7.70 15.41
N LEU A 76 -3.05 -7.78 14.11
CA LEU A 76 -4.45 -7.72 13.69
C LEU A 76 -5.26 -8.89 14.26
N ALA A 77 -4.73 -10.10 14.22
CA ALA A 77 -5.40 -11.28 14.81
C ALA A 77 -5.71 -11.08 16.29
N LYS A 78 -4.76 -10.51 17.05
CA LYS A 78 -5.00 -10.17 18.46
C LYS A 78 -6.08 -9.09 18.61
N GLN A 79 -6.05 -8.03 17.83
CA GLN A 79 -7.07 -6.97 17.86
C GLN A 79 -8.45 -7.50 17.51
N LEU A 80 -8.59 -8.35 16.49
CA LEU A 80 -9.87 -8.97 16.13
C LEU A 80 -10.41 -9.81 17.30
N ALA A 81 -9.56 -10.60 17.93
CA ALA A 81 -9.95 -11.40 19.12
C ALA A 81 -10.37 -10.52 20.30
N GLU A 82 -9.66 -9.42 20.59
CA GLU A 82 -10.01 -8.44 21.63
C GLU A 82 -11.37 -7.79 21.37
N HIS A 83 -11.69 -7.53 20.11
CA HIS A 83 -12.99 -7.01 19.67
C HIS A 83 -14.06 -8.09 19.45
N ARG A 84 -13.76 -9.37 19.73
CA ARG A 84 -14.65 -10.53 19.55
C ARG A 84 -15.14 -10.69 18.11
N ILE A 85 -14.29 -10.34 17.15
CA ILE A 85 -14.53 -10.55 15.73
C ILE A 85 -13.98 -11.93 15.38
N THR A 86 -14.87 -12.83 14.99
CA THR A 86 -14.52 -14.17 14.52
C THR A 86 -14.07 -14.12 13.06
N VAL A 87 -13.07 -14.92 12.70
CA VAL A 87 -12.65 -15.14 11.32
C VAL A 87 -12.60 -16.64 11.08
N ASP A 88 -13.51 -17.14 10.28
CA ASP A 88 -13.64 -18.54 9.88
C ASP A 88 -14.41 -18.62 8.54
N GLU A 89 -14.75 -19.83 8.10
CA GLU A 89 -15.46 -20.04 6.84
C GLU A 89 -16.80 -19.29 6.78
N ASP A 90 -17.53 -19.14 7.87
CA ASP A 90 -18.84 -18.45 7.93
C ASP A 90 -18.71 -16.94 8.19
N HIS A 91 -17.53 -16.48 8.60
CA HIS A 91 -17.20 -15.10 8.92
C HIS A 91 -15.93 -14.67 8.17
N PRO A 92 -15.96 -14.54 6.83
CA PRO A 92 -14.79 -14.24 6.04
C PRO A 92 -14.24 -12.83 6.31
N LEU A 93 -12.92 -12.70 6.29
CA LEU A 93 -12.21 -11.44 6.47
C LEU A 93 -11.72 -10.90 5.12
N PHE A 94 -12.14 -9.69 4.76
CA PHE A 94 -11.63 -8.96 3.61
C PHE A 94 -10.65 -7.89 4.05
N VAL A 95 -9.45 -7.86 3.48
CA VAL A 95 -8.43 -6.86 3.80
C VAL A 95 -7.96 -6.18 2.53
N TYR A 96 -8.07 -4.84 2.49
CA TYR A 96 -7.69 -4.01 1.36
C TYR A 96 -6.42 -3.25 1.69
N LEU A 97 -5.38 -3.43 0.89
CA LEU A 97 -4.01 -3.05 1.17
C LEU A 97 -3.49 -2.10 0.09
N PRO A 98 -3.20 -0.82 0.39
CA PRO A 98 -2.55 0.06 -0.55
C PRO A 98 -1.21 -0.51 -1.01
N ALA A 99 -0.97 -0.54 -2.33
CA ALA A 99 0.23 -1.13 -2.92
C ALA A 99 0.98 -0.11 -3.80
N GLY A 100 2.26 0.09 -3.51
CA GLY A 100 3.23 0.74 -4.36
C GLY A 100 4.14 -0.31 -4.98
N VAL A 101 5.39 -0.47 -4.48
CA VAL A 101 6.31 -1.52 -4.94
C VAL A 101 5.85 -2.94 -4.54
N GLY A 102 4.97 -3.05 -3.55
CA GLY A 102 4.35 -4.30 -3.10
C GLY A 102 4.89 -4.89 -1.80
N GLY A 103 6.03 -4.43 -1.28
CA GLY A 103 6.69 -5.05 -0.11
C GLY A 103 5.82 -5.10 1.15
N ALA A 104 5.22 -3.96 1.51
CA ALA A 104 4.36 -3.86 2.69
C ALA A 104 3.05 -4.66 2.55
N PRO A 105 2.22 -4.44 1.50
CA PRO A 105 0.97 -5.16 1.34
C PRO A 105 1.20 -6.66 1.16
N GLY A 106 2.25 -7.07 0.43
CA GLY A 106 2.58 -8.48 0.24
C GLY A 106 2.96 -9.16 1.54
N GLY A 107 3.83 -8.54 2.35
CA GLY A 107 4.20 -9.09 3.66
C GLY A 107 3.00 -9.23 4.59
N VAL A 108 2.11 -8.23 4.63
CA VAL A 108 0.86 -8.29 5.41
C VAL A 108 -0.04 -9.42 4.90
N ALA A 109 -0.29 -9.50 3.59
CA ALA A 109 -1.12 -10.55 2.98
C ALA A 109 -0.56 -11.95 3.27
N TYR A 110 0.76 -12.13 3.10
CA TYR A 110 1.42 -13.38 3.48
C TYR A 110 1.18 -13.74 4.94
N GLY A 111 1.38 -12.81 5.86
CA GLY A 111 1.17 -13.04 7.29
C GLY A 111 -0.28 -13.41 7.61
N LEU A 112 -1.26 -12.72 7.01
CA LEU A 112 -2.68 -12.99 7.17
C LEU A 112 -3.06 -14.38 6.66
N LYS A 113 -2.59 -14.77 5.48
CA LYS A 113 -2.79 -16.12 4.91
C LYS A 113 -2.17 -17.21 5.79
N ARG A 114 -1.07 -16.93 6.48
CA ARG A 114 -0.46 -17.88 7.43
C ARG A 114 -1.34 -18.12 8.66
N ILE A 115 -2.13 -17.13 9.08
CA ILE A 115 -2.98 -17.19 10.29
C ILE A 115 -4.39 -17.68 9.93
N PHE A 116 -5.02 -17.05 8.96
CA PHE A 116 -6.44 -17.23 8.64
C PHE A 116 -6.69 -18.12 7.40
N ARG A 117 -5.63 -18.51 6.68
CA ARG A 117 -5.69 -19.41 5.51
C ARG A 117 -6.67 -18.90 4.45
N ASP A 118 -7.69 -19.70 4.12
CA ASP A 118 -8.66 -19.37 3.08
C ASP A 118 -9.80 -18.48 3.58
N ASP A 119 -9.90 -18.28 4.89
CA ASP A 119 -10.91 -17.41 5.50
C ASP A 119 -10.56 -15.92 5.40
N VAL A 120 -9.37 -15.57 4.91
CA VAL A 120 -8.98 -14.19 4.62
C VAL A 120 -8.79 -13.94 3.13
N HIS A 121 -9.35 -12.83 2.65
CA HIS A 121 -9.31 -12.38 1.27
C HIS A 121 -8.58 -11.05 1.18
N CYS A 122 -7.33 -11.07 0.69
CA CYS A 122 -6.48 -9.88 0.58
C CYS A 122 -6.57 -9.30 -0.84
N PHE A 123 -6.86 -8.01 -0.93
CA PHE A 123 -6.90 -7.26 -2.19
C PHE A 123 -5.90 -6.13 -2.14
N PHE A 124 -5.17 -5.92 -3.25
CA PHE A 124 -4.32 -4.76 -3.40
C PHE A 124 -5.10 -3.61 -4.02
N ALA A 125 -4.72 -2.39 -3.65
CA ALA A 125 -5.28 -1.15 -4.15
C ALA A 125 -4.14 -0.27 -4.66
N GLU A 126 -4.12 0.00 -5.96
CA GLU A 126 -3.08 0.76 -6.63
C GLU A 126 -3.63 2.03 -7.29
N PRO A 127 -2.84 3.10 -7.45
CA PRO A 127 -3.27 4.25 -8.24
C PRO A 127 -3.47 3.85 -9.70
N THR A 128 -4.49 4.40 -10.36
CA THR A 128 -4.78 4.12 -11.79
C THR A 128 -3.56 4.45 -12.68
N HIS A 129 -2.75 5.43 -12.30
CA HIS A 129 -1.55 5.82 -13.02
C HIS A 129 -0.27 5.06 -12.60
N CYS A 130 -0.35 4.19 -11.58
CA CYS A 130 0.79 3.39 -11.11
C CYS A 130 0.39 1.96 -10.71
N PRO A 131 -0.32 1.17 -11.56
CA PRO A 131 -0.76 -0.18 -11.23
C PRO A 131 0.36 -1.21 -11.48
N SER A 132 1.53 -1.01 -10.86
CA SER A 132 2.72 -1.76 -11.21
C SER A 132 2.68 -3.22 -10.76
N VAL A 133 2.13 -3.49 -9.57
CA VAL A 133 1.99 -4.86 -9.04
C VAL A 133 0.95 -5.64 -9.84
N LEU A 134 -0.18 -5.02 -10.16
CA LEU A 134 -1.20 -5.58 -11.05
C LEU A 134 -0.60 -6.00 -12.40
N LEU A 135 0.12 -5.09 -13.05
CA LEU A 135 0.79 -5.38 -14.32
C LEU A 135 1.84 -6.49 -14.18
N GLY A 136 2.62 -6.47 -13.11
CA GLY A 136 3.63 -7.50 -12.83
C GLY A 136 3.03 -8.90 -12.70
N MET A 137 1.91 -9.02 -12.00
CA MET A 137 1.21 -10.29 -11.80
C MET A 137 0.41 -10.72 -13.05
N ALA A 138 -0.35 -9.80 -13.64
CA ALA A 138 -1.22 -10.10 -14.79
C ALA A 138 -0.45 -10.50 -16.05
N THR A 139 0.70 -9.87 -16.29
CA THR A 139 1.57 -10.18 -17.44
C THR A 139 2.56 -11.31 -17.19
N GLU A 140 2.67 -11.79 -15.96
CA GLU A 140 3.70 -12.73 -15.50
C GLU A 140 5.14 -12.25 -15.72
N ARG A 141 5.33 -10.98 -16.03
CA ARG A 141 6.66 -10.37 -16.18
C ARG A 141 7.29 -10.03 -14.81
N TYR A 142 6.47 -10.00 -13.77
CA TYR A 142 6.86 -9.72 -12.39
C TYR A 142 7.61 -8.39 -12.25
N GLY A 143 8.86 -8.40 -11.80
CA GLY A 143 9.69 -7.20 -11.71
C GLY A 143 10.28 -6.71 -13.03
N ASN A 144 10.01 -7.39 -14.15
CA ASN A 144 10.50 -7.01 -15.48
C ASN A 144 9.43 -6.25 -16.29
N VAL A 145 8.68 -5.40 -15.62
CA VAL A 145 7.61 -4.58 -16.20
C VAL A 145 7.62 -3.20 -15.58
N SER A 146 7.27 -2.21 -16.38
CA SER A 146 7.01 -0.84 -15.92
C SER A 146 5.64 -0.40 -16.42
N VAL A 147 4.98 0.47 -15.69
CA VAL A 147 3.73 1.11 -16.14
C VAL A 147 3.94 1.84 -17.48
N ARG A 148 5.14 2.35 -17.71
CA ARG A 148 5.53 3.02 -18.97
C ARG A 148 5.55 2.06 -20.16
N ASP A 149 5.68 0.75 -19.99
CA ASP A 149 5.56 -0.26 -21.05
C ASP A 149 4.13 -0.32 -21.62
N PHE A 150 3.16 0.33 -20.96
CA PHE A 150 1.75 0.38 -21.32
C PHE A 150 1.27 1.84 -21.56
N ASP A 151 2.19 2.75 -21.83
CA ASP A 151 1.92 4.17 -22.06
C ASP A 151 1.22 4.85 -20.86
N ILE A 152 1.41 4.34 -19.65
CA ILE A 152 0.93 4.95 -18.40
C ILE A 152 2.04 5.85 -17.85
N ASP A 153 1.70 7.10 -17.50
CA ASP A 153 2.66 8.15 -17.15
C ASP A 153 3.31 7.98 -15.77
N GLY A 154 2.70 7.22 -14.87
CA GLY A 154 3.22 7.00 -13.52
C GLY A 154 3.03 8.18 -12.56
N ILE A 155 2.18 9.15 -12.93
CA ILE A 155 1.95 10.36 -12.14
C ILE A 155 0.68 10.20 -11.31
N THR A 156 0.78 10.30 -9.99
CA THR A 156 -0.35 10.18 -9.06
C THR A 156 -0.14 11.01 -7.81
N GLU A 157 -1.22 11.49 -7.22
CA GLU A 157 -1.24 12.17 -5.93
C GLU A 157 -0.99 11.21 -4.75
N ALA A 158 -1.17 9.90 -4.98
CA ALA A 158 -0.77 8.86 -4.05
C ALA A 158 0.75 8.65 -4.07
N ASP A 159 1.53 9.67 -3.72
CA ASP A 159 3.00 9.69 -3.82
C ASP A 159 3.68 8.52 -3.06
N GLY A 160 3.07 8.00 -2.00
CA GLY A 160 3.53 6.80 -1.30
C GLY A 160 3.33 5.50 -2.06
N LEU A 161 2.56 5.51 -3.17
CA LEU A 161 2.28 4.38 -4.04
C LEU A 161 2.81 4.58 -5.47
N ALA A 162 3.48 5.70 -5.76
CA ALA A 162 3.96 6.09 -7.08
C ALA A 162 5.21 5.28 -7.49
N CYS A 163 5.03 3.99 -7.75
CA CYS A 163 6.10 3.06 -8.14
C CYS A 163 5.88 2.56 -9.57
N ALA A 164 6.73 2.98 -10.51
CA ALA A 164 6.58 2.61 -11.91
C ALA A 164 6.81 1.11 -12.18
N SER A 165 7.57 0.42 -11.32
CA SER A 165 7.85 -1.02 -11.43
C SER A 165 7.65 -1.71 -10.09
N PRO A 166 7.13 -2.95 -10.06
CA PRO A 166 6.88 -3.66 -8.82
C PRO A 166 8.10 -4.46 -8.35
N SER A 167 8.09 -4.89 -7.10
CA SER A 167 9.00 -5.93 -6.61
C SER A 167 8.78 -7.25 -7.35
N GLY A 168 9.79 -7.72 -8.06
CA GLY A 168 9.75 -9.04 -8.70
C GLY A 168 9.72 -10.19 -7.70
N PHE A 169 10.20 -9.99 -6.49
CA PHE A 169 10.09 -10.94 -5.40
C PHE A 169 8.64 -11.06 -4.91
N VAL A 170 8.02 -9.93 -4.59
CA VAL A 170 6.65 -9.88 -4.05
C VAL A 170 5.64 -10.41 -5.06
N THR A 171 5.68 -9.92 -6.30
CA THR A 171 4.73 -10.34 -7.35
C THR A 171 4.76 -11.84 -7.61
N ARG A 172 5.94 -12.50 -7.49
CA ARG A 172 6.02 -13.97 -7.58
C ARG A 172 5.46 -14.68 -6.35
N MET A 173 5.74 -14.14 -5.15
CA MET A 173 5.29 -14.75 -3.90
C MET A 173 3.78 -14.64 -3.75
N ASP A 174 3.23 -13.47 -4.08
CA ASP A 174 1.86 -13.12 -3.73
C ASP A 174 0.84 -13.50 -4.81
N ARG A 175 1.28 -13.82 -6.02
CA ARG A 175 0.42 -14.22 -7.15
C ARG A 175 -0.67 -15.23 -6.79
N ASN A 176 -0.35 -16.18 -5.91
CA ASN A 176 -1.26 -17.27 -5.54
C ASN A 176 -1.96 -17.05 -4.19
N ILE A 177 -1.68 -15.94 -3.50
CA ILE A 177 -2.24 -15.66 -2.17
C ILE A 177 -3.09 -14.41 -2.14
N VAL A 178 -2.86 -13.47 -3.08
CA VAL A 178 -3.68 -12.27 -3.24
C VAL A 178 -4.97 -12.63 -3.98
N SER A 179 -6.08 -12.18 -3.43
CA SER A 179 -7.43 -12.48 -3.95
C SER A 179 -7.81 -11.65 -5.16
N GLY A 180 -7.18 -10.50 -5.33
CA GLY A 180 -7.37 -9.60 -6.46
C GLY A 180 -6.64 -8.29 -6.27
N ASP A 181 -6.71 -7.46 -7.31
CA ASP A 181 -6.12 -6.14 -7.37
C ASP A 181 -7.09 -5.19 -8.06
N PHE A 182 -7.12 -3.94 -7.65
CA PHE A 182 -7.97 -2.91 -8.27
C PHE A 182 -7.28 -1.54 -8.24
N THR A 183 -7.65 -0.70 -9.18
CA THR A 183 -7.09 0.65 -9.29
C THR A 183 -8.04 1.71 -8.73
N VAL A 184 -7.46 2.83 -8.26
CA VAL A 184 -8.17 3.96 -7.66
C VAL A 184 -7.68 5.24 -8.31
N ASP A 185 -8.61 6.07 -8.79
CA ASP A 185 -8.31 7.39 -9.31
C ASP A 185 -7.99 8.38 -8.19
N ASP A 186 -7.09 9.33 -8.45
CA ASP A 186 -6.64 10.32 -7.49
C ASP A 186 -7.80 11.14 -6.88
N ALA A 187 -8.80 11.49 -7.69
CA ALA A 187 -9.99 12.19 -7.20
C ALA A 187 -10.73 11.40 -6.10
N ARG A 188 -10.79 10.08 -6.21
CA ARG A 188 -11.41 9.21 -5.19
C ARG A 188 -10.60 9.15 -3.91
N LEU A 189 -9.26 9.25 -3.99
CA LEU A 189 -8.41 9.29 -2.80
C LEU A 189 -8.73 10.50 -1.92
N TYR A 190 -8.84 11.67 -2.53
CA TYR A 190 -9.21 12.90 -1.82
C TYR A 190 -10.66 12.89 -1.31
N GLU A 191 -11.58 12.31 -2.08
CA GLU A 191 -12.97 12.13 -1.63
C GLU A 191 -13.02 11.29 -0.35
N PHE A 192 -12.36 10.13 -0.31
CA PHE A 192 -12.30 9.30 0.89
C PHE A 192 -11.59 9.98 2.05
N MET A 193 -10.51 10.72 1.78
CA MET A 193 -9.80 11.50 2.80
C MET A 193 -10.73 12.52 3.48
N CYS A 194 -11.48 13.29 2.68
CA CYS A 194 -12.43 14.25 3.21
C CYS A 194 -13.58 13.58 3.96
N MET A 195 -14.12 12.49 3.41
CA MET A 195 -15.20 11.72 4.07
C MET A 195 -14.77 11.21 5.44
N LEU A 196 -13.59 10.59 5.55
CA LEU A 196 -13.05 10.06 6.81
C LEU A 196 -12.86 11.16 7.85
N ASN A 197 -12.32 12.32 7.44
CA ASN A 197 -12.18 13.45 8.35
C ASN A 197 -13.56 13.96 8.81
N ASP A 198 -14.55 14.03 7.92
CA ASP A 198 -15.86 14.63 8.22
C ASP A 198 -16.78 13.69 9.00
N THR A 199 -16.63 12.37 8.88
CA THR A 199 -17.50 11.38 9.53
C THR A 199 -16.88 10.75 10.77
N GLU A 200 -15.56 10.53 10.76
CA GLU A 200 -14.86 9.75 11.79
C GLU A 200 -13.78 10.55 12.52
N ASP A 201 -13.51 11.81 12.10
CA ASP A 201 -12.39 12.63 12.60
C ASP A 201 -11.02 11.91 12.44
N ILE A 202 -10.89 11.11 11.36
CA ILE A 202 -9.67 10.37 11.03
C ILE A 202 -8.97 11.06 9.87
N ARG A 203 -7.68 11.41 10.07
CA ARG A 203 -6.83 12.02 9.07
C ARG A 203 -5.76 11.04 8.62
N ILE A 204 -5.86 10.59 7.37
CA ILE A 204 -4.87 9.76 6.69
C ILE A 204 -4.54 10.34 5.31
N GLU A 205 -3.29 10.19 4.87
CA GLU A 205 -2.85 10.74 3.59
C GLU A 205 -3.54 10.07 2.38
N PRO A 206 -3.60 10.72 1.20
CA PRO A 206 -4.29 10.18 0.02
C PRO A 206 -3.87 8.75 -0.34
N SER A 207 -2.57 8.42 -0.28
CA SER A 207 -2.08 7.05 -0.50
C SER A 207 -2.76 6.01 0.39
N SER A 208 -3.02 6.34 1.66
CA SER A 208 -3.71 5.45 2.59
C SER A 208 -5.18 5.25 2.24
N CYS A 209 -5.79 6.22 1.57
CA CYS A 209 -7.21 6.20 1.20
C CYS A 209 -7.52 5.20 0.08
N ALA A 210 -6.53 4.69 -0.65
CA ALA A 210 -6.74 3.72 -1.72
C ALA A 210 -7.52 2.47 -1.28
N ALA A 211 -7.29 2.00 -0.06
CA ALA A 211 -7.99 0.84 0.51
C ALA A 211 -9.50 1.00 0.61
N PHE A 212 -10.02 2.24 0.73
CA PHE A 212 -11.44 2.50 1.01
C PHE A 212 -12.36 2.28 -0.19
N LEU A 213 -11.82 2.18 -1.41
CA LEU A 213 -12.59 1.74 -2.56
C LEU A 213 -12.91 0.23 -2.51
N GLY A 214 -12.12 -0.57 -1.81
CA GLY A 214 -12.21 -2.03 -1.80
C GLY A 214 -13.58 -2.59 -1.47
N PRO A 215 -14.23 -2.21 -0.36
CA PRO A 215 -15.59 -2.68 -0.05
C PRO A 215 -16.59 -2.39 -1.16
N LEU A 216 -16.48 -1.24 -1.83
CA LEU A 216 -17.34 -0.87 -2.96
C LEU A 216 -17.05 -1.73 -4.20
N GLN A 217 -15.78 -2.04 -4.47
CA GLN A 217 -15.39 -2.93 -5.56
C GLN A 217 -16.03 -4.32 -5.38
N ILE A 218 -15.95 -4.88 -4.18
CA ILE A 218 -16.54 -6.19 -3.89
C ILE A 218 -18.07 -6.15 -3.95
N ALA A 219 -18.72 -5.12 -3.36
CA ALA A 219 -20.15 -5.08 -3.19
C ALA A 219 -20.94 -4.60 -4.44
N LYS A 220 -20.29 -3.84 -5.35
CA LYS A 220 -21.03 -3.11 -6.41
C LYS A 220 -20.52 -3.35 -7.83
N THR A 221 -19.49 -4.17 -8.04
CA THR A 221 -18.99 -4.42 -9.39
C THR A 221 -19.28 -5.85 -9.87
N PRO A 222 -19.39 -6.07 -11.20
CA PRO A 222 -19.51 -7.43 -11.74
C PRO A 222 -18.33 -8.33 -11.35
N ALA A 223 -17.11 -7.78 -11.28
CA ALA A 223 -15.93 -8.51 -10.85
C ALA A 223 -16.04 -8.96 -9.40
N GLY A 224 -16.49 -8.08 -8.50
CA GLY A 224 -16.75 -8.41 -7.10
C GLY A 224 -17.81 -9.50 -6.95
N TYR A 225 -18.92 -9.40 -7.65
CA TYR A 225 -19.97 -10.47 -7.65
C TYR A 225 -19.44 -11.80 -8.16
N ASN A 226 -18.66 -11.80 -9.24
CA ASN A 226 -18.06 -13.02 -9.77
C ASN A 226 -17.09 -13.65 -8.78
N TYR A 227 -16.26 -12.83 -8.11
CA TYR A 227 -15.36 -13.29 -7.07
C TYR A 227 -16.12 -13.92 -5.90
N LEU A 228 -17.12 -13.23 -5.33
CA LEU A 228 -17.91 -13.71 -4.20
C LEU A 228 -18.59 -15.05 -4.54
N ASN A 229 -19.18 -15.15 -5.74
CA ASN A 229 -19.80 -16.40 -6.19
C ASN A 229 -18.79 -17.54 -6.35
N ALA A 230 -17.62 -17.26 -6.92
CA ALA A 230 -16.57 -18.26 -7.09
C ALA A 230 -16.01 -18.78 -5.75
N GLN A 231 -16.02 -17.92 -4.71
CA GLN A 231 -15.61 -18.29 -3.34
C GLN A 231 -16.77 -18.84 -2.49
N GLY A 232 -18.00 -18.90 -3.03
CA GLY A 232 -19.18 -19.34 -2.27
C GLY A 232 -19.54 -18.39 -1.12
N ILE A 233 -19.11 -17.14 -1.17
CA ILE A 233 -19.40 -16.13 -0.13
C ILE A 233 -20.69 -15.40 -0.51
N THR A 234 -21.81 -15.99 -0.12
CA THR A 234 -23.15 -15.48 -0.46
C THR A 234 -24.06 -15.57 0.78
N GLY A 235 -25.22 -14.90 0.71
CA GLY A 235 -26.22 -14.97 1.80
C GLY A 235 -25.63 -14.58 3.16
N GLU A 236 -25.76 -15.46 4.13
CA GLU A 236 -25.35 -15.23 5.52
C GLU A 236 -23.83 -15.02 5.65
N ARG A 237 -23.01 -15.80 4.93
CA ARG A 237 -21.55 -15.64 4.94
C ARG A 237 -21.13 -14.23 4.50
N LEU A 238 -21.80 -13.65 3.48
CA LEU A 238 -21.53 -12.29 3.04
C LEU A 238 -21.96 -11.25 4.09
N GLN A 239 -23.07 -11.48 4.79
CA GLN A 239 -23.55 -10.60 5.85
C GLN A 239 -22.64 -10.61 7.08
N ASN A 240 -22.00 -11.75 7.36
CA ASN A 240 -21.04 -11.92 8.45
C ASN A 240 -19.63 -11.45 8.11
N ALA A 241 -19.38 -11.04 6.86
CA ALA A 241 -18.05 -10.64 6.42
C ALA A 241 -17.55 -9.39 7.16
N THR A 242 -16.29 -9.42 7.57
CA THR A 242 -15.59 -8.25 8.12
C THR A 242 -14.69 -7.64 7.06
N HIS A 243 -14.73 -6.30 6.92
CA HIS A 243 -13.91 -5.55 5.98
C HIS A 243 -12.92 -4.66 6.71
N ILE A 244 -11.63 -4.79 6.39
CA ILE A 244 -10.54 -3.96 6.93
C ILE A 244 -9.94 -3.13 5.79
N CYS A 245 -10.08 -1.81 5.87
CA CYS A 245 -9.34 -0.87 5.03
C CYS A 245 -8.03 -0.51 5.73
N TRP A 246 -6.90 -0.92 5.16
CA TRP A 246 -5.59 -0.77 5.79
C TRP A 246 -5.05 0.64 5.61
N ALA A 247 -5.05 1.45 6.67
CA ALA A 247 -4.43 2.77 6.66
C ALA A 247 -2.91 2.65 6.85
N THR A 248 -2.15 3.26 5.94
CA THR A 248 -0.68 3.17 5.91
C THR A 248 0.03 4.37 6.51
N GLY A 249 -0.60 5.56 6.56
CA GLY A 249 0.00 6.77 7.11
C GLY A 249 -0.89 8.00 7.04
N GLY A 250 -0.34 9.13 7.52
CA GLY A 250 -1.00 10.44 7.53
C GLY A 250 -0.69 11.30 8.74
N ALA A 251 -0.36 10.70 9.89
CA ALA A 251 -0.14 11.43 11.15
C ALA A 251 1.05 12.40 11.13
N LEU A 252 1.91 12.34 10.12
CA LEU A 252 3.08 13.22 9.97
C LEU A 252 2.87 14.32 8.93
N VAL A 253 1.72 14.38 8.27
CA VAL A 253 1.36 15.44 7.32
C VAL A 253 1.20 16.75 8.10
N PRO A 254 1.86 17.84 7.68
CA PRO A 254 1.73 19.15 8.32
C PRO A 254 0.29 19.70 8.24
N GLU A 255 -0.09 20.52 9.22
CA GLU A 255 -1.46 21.05 9.30
C GLU A 255 -1.81 21.96 8.12
N ASP A 256 -0.86 22.78 7.66
CA ASP A 256 -1.02 23.65 6.48
C ASP A 256 -1.30 22.86 5.20
N VAL A 257 -0.67 21.68 5.04
CA VAL A 257 -0.93 20.76 3.92
C VAL A 257 -2.33 20.16 4.02
N TRP A 258 -2.80 19.79 5.24
CA TRP A 258 -4.17 19.33 5.47
C TRP A 258 -5.19 20.40 5.10
N GLU A 259 -4.98 21.64 5.53
CA GLU A 259 -5.87 22.78 5.24
C GLU A 259 -5.96 23.04 3.73
N GLU A 260 -4.85 22.93 3.01
CA GLU A 260 -4.80 23.07 1.55
C GLU A 260 -5.64 21.99 0.87
N TRP A 261 -5.41 20.73 1.20
CA TRP A 261 -6.17 19.61 0.64
C TRP A 261 -7.68 19.70 0.93
N PHE A 262 -8.07 20.00 2.17
CA PHE A 262 -9.49 20.15 2.50
C PHE A 262 -10.14 21.35 1.81
N LYS A 263 -9.41 22.42 1.58
CA LYS A 263 -9.92 23.58 0.84
C LYS A 263 -10.15 23.26 -0.63
N GLU A 264 -9.27 22.45 -1.22
CA GLU A 264 -9.31 22.11 -2.64
C GLU A 264 -10.33 21.01 -2.94
N TYR A 265 -10.35 19.94 -2.14
CA TYR A 265 -11.06 18.70 -2.47
C TYR A 265 -12.33 18.44 -1.66
N ARG A 266 -12.62 19.22 -0.62
CA ARG A 266 -13.87 19.05 0.10
C ARG A 266 -15.04 19.54 -0.73
N LEU A 267 -15.93 18.60 -1.11
CA LEU A 267 -17.16 18.94 -1.82
C LEU A 267 -18.05 19.84 -0.97
N PRO A 268 -18.73 20.84 -1.56
CA PRO A 268 -19.73 21.62 -0.85
C PRO A 268 -20.82 20.68 -0.32
N ARG A 269 -21.19 20.87 0.94
CA ARG A 269 -22.27 20.12 1.61
C ARG A 269 -23.62 20.46 1.02
#